data_795e7d530ab5ddf4ebb6193640f57ed7
#
_entry.id   795e7d530ab5ddf4ebb6193640f57ed7
#
_cell.length_a   1.000
_cell.length_b   1.000
_cell.length_c   1.000
_cell.angle_alpha   90.00
_cell.angle_beta   90.00
_cell.angle_gamma   90.00
#
_symmetry.space_group_name_H-M   'P 1'
#
loop_
_entity.id
_entity.type
_entity.pdbx_description
1 polymer ?
#
loop_
_entity_poly.entity_id
_entity_poly.type
_entity_poly.pdbx_seq_one_letter_code
_entity_poly.pdbx_strand_id
1 'polypeptide(L)'
;MADLLSVPLKKPSEVDIVNPLKNLIQSRYSTADQPEDYSEQINEFSKLRNNAIWRAFEKYESSLEVIYSYYDQLVSLETKVPAQEVQIPFKWKDAFDKGSIFGGRISLTISSLAYEKMCILFNIAALQSSVAATQSVENDESLKLAAKLLQQAAGIFSHLKSTVMLSIQQDPTPDLNPDTLGALSALMLAQAQEIFVLKAIHDEMKDQIVAKLSSQCEDLYSECLKMFQRENLKQLWDRDWIATIAGKQAGYHAIAEYYQSLVCKSNKIIGEQITRLESAMELFKAAQTRSGKAAMFQDFANKAQRNLNEAKKDNDFIYHERIPDIKSVAAIGKAQLAKIVPLGYPLSQNFQDLFSELVPVVVHQAMAAYELRKNEIQNGEISKLRDSTQFLNRYALLVYNLNEYCSQTNLIFSPNYNAP
;
A
#
# COMPACT_ATOMS: atom_id res chain seq x y z
N MET A 1 21.17 -4.15 -16.43
CA MET A 1 20.02 -3.77 -15.55
C MET A 1 18.79 -3.51 -16.41
N ALA A 2 17.61 -3.92 -15.92
CA ALA A 2 16.37 -3.47 -16.53
C ALA A 2 16.28 -1.94 -16.34
N ASP A 3 15.96 -1.18 -17.39
CA ASP A 3 15.76 0.28 -17.32
C ASP A 3 14.38 0.57 -16.70
N LEU A 4 14.20 0.25 -15.40
CA LEU A 4 12.94 0.44 -14.70
C LEU A 4 12.78 1.87 -14.22
N LEU A 5 11.57 2.42 -14.40
CA LEU A 5 11.22 3.73 -13.89
C LEU A 5 10.86 3.63 -12.40
N SER A 6 11.49 4.45 -11.58
CA SER A 6 11.21 4.54 -10.14
C SER A 6 10.44 5.81 -9.80
N VAL A 7 9.42 5.68 -8.95
CA VAL A 7 8.58 6.79 -8.52
C VAL A 7 9.34 7.68 -7.54
N PRO A 8 9.33 9.01 -7.69
CA PRO A 8 9.95 9.91 -6.74
C PRO A 8 9.22 9.90 -5.39
N LEU A 9 9.98 10.10 -4.31
CA LEU A 9 9.43 10.16 -2.95
C LEU A 9 8.82 11.52 -2.66
N LYS A 10 7.68 11.53 -1.95
CA LYS A 10 7.15 12.74 -1.32
C LYS A 10 8.10 13.22 -0.22
N LYS A 11 8.25 14.52 -0.08
CA LYS A 11 9.13 15.13 0.94
C LYS A 11 8.30 15.72 2.08
N PRO A 12 8.49 15.24 3.32
CA PRO A 12 7.81 15.80 4.48
C PRO A 12 8.44 17.11 4.93
N SER A 13 7.71 17.87 5.71
CA SER A 13 8.26 18.90 6.59
C SER A 13 8.40 18.35 8.00
N GLU A 14 9.30 18.98 8.78
CA GLU A 14 9.39 18.69 10.20
C GLU A 14 8.06 19.02 10.90
N VAL A 15 7.69 18.21 11.88
CA VAL A 15 6.47 18.41 12.66
C VAL A 15 6.69 17.88 14.08
N ASP A 16 6.20 18.61 15.06
CA ASP A 16 6.13 18.12 16.43
C ASP A 16 4.94 17.16 16.57
N ILE A 17 5.23 15.92 16.86
CA ILE A 17 4.24 14.87 17.15
C ILE A 17 4.07 14.70 18.65
N VAL A 18 5.13 14.95 19.42
CA VAL A 18 5.21 14.56 20.84
C VAL A 18 4.20 15.34 21.67
N ASN A 19 4.26 16.67 21.63
CA ASN A 19 3.38 17.49 22.48
C ASN A 19 1.89 17.35 22.12
N PRO A 20 1.47 17.43 20.83
CA PRO A 20 0.07 17.27 20.48
C PRO A 20 -0.49 15.89 20.85
N LEU A 21 0.28 14.80 20.62
CA LEU A 21 -0.17 13.45 20.92
C LEU A 21 -0.24 13.20 22.42
N LYS A 22 0.74 13.70 23.17
CA LYS A 22 0.73 13.65 24.64
C LYS A 22 -0.48 14.37 25.23
N ASN A 23 -0.76 15.59 24.77
CA ASN A 23 -1.92 16.35 25.22
C ASN A 23 -3.23 15.63 24.89
N LEU A 24 -3.35 15.05 23.69
CA LEU A 24 -4.52 14.31 23.28
C LEU A 24 -4.76 13.09 24.18
N ILE A 25 -3.74 12.27 24.38
CA ILE A 25 -3.85 11.06 25.20
C ILE A 25 -4.17 11.44 26.65
N GLN A 26 -3.46 12.40 27.22
CA GLN A 26 -3.73 12.86 28.60
C GLN A 26 -5.15 13.39 28.77
N SER A 27 -5.66 14.18 27.79
CA SER A 27 -7.02 14.74 27.88
C SER A 27 -8.12 13.69 27.78
N ARG A 28 -7.87 12.53 27.17
CA ARG A 28 -8.89 11.51 26.88
C ARG A 28 -8.81 10.25 27.75
N TYR A 29 -7.64 9.93 28.25
CA TYR A 29 -7.39 8.68 28.96
C TYR A 29 -6.96 8.87 30.41
N SER A 30 -6.39 10.03 30.78
CA SER A 30 -6.01 10.28 32.17
C SER A 30 -7.22 10.52 33.06
N THR A 31 -7.25 9.82 34.19
CA THR A 31 -8.15 10.11 35.31
C THR A 31 -7.39 10.82 36.42
N ALA A 32 -8.10 11.46 37.35
CA ALA A 32 -7.48 12.18 38.49
C ALA A 32 -6.58 11.26 39.33
N ASP A 33 -6.92 9.96 39.41
CA ASP A 33 -6.25 8.99 40.25
C ASP A 33 -5.16 8.18 39.53
N GLN A 34 -5.17 8.16 38.19
CA GLN A 34 -4.20 7.45 37.36
C GLN A 34 -3.88 8.28 36.11
N PRO A 35 -2.87 9.13 36.16
CA PRO A 35 -2.38 9.82 34.97
C PRO A 35 -1.71 8.81 34.05
N GLU A 36 -2.30 8.56 32.88
CA GLU A 36 -1.71 7.73 31.83
C GLU A 36 -0.51 8.46 31.22
N ASP A 37 0.68 7.93 31.41
CA ASP A 37 1.92 8.49 30.84
C ASP A 37 2.49 7.58 29.75
N TYR A 38 2.15 7.90 28.50
CA TYR A 38 2.68 7.26 27.29
C TYR A 38 3.87 8.03 26.71
N SER A 39 4.57 8.83 27.49
CA SER A 39 5.64 9.71 27.00
C SER A 39 6.77 8.94 26.32
N GLU A 40 7.11 7.76 26.82
CA GLU A 40 8.17 6.91 26.24
C GLU A 40 7.73 6.38 24.86
N GLN A 41 6.54 5.81 24.76
CA GLN A 41 5.96 5.28 23.51
C GLN A 41 5.78 6.37 22.44
N ILE A 42 5.33 7.56 22.85
CA ILE A 42 5.18 8.72 21.96
C ILE A 42 6.55 9.19 21.45
N ASN A 43 7.57 9.25 22.30
CA ASN A 43 8.93 9.60 21.87
C ASN A 43 9.52 8.54 20.92
N GLU A 44 9.28 7.26 21.17
CA GLU A 44 9.71 6.17 20.30
C GLU A 44 9.00 6.25 18.94
N PHE A 45 7.70 6.49 18.93
CA PHE A 45 6.91 6.71 17.71
C PHE A 45 7.44 7.90 16.89
N SER A 46 7.78 9.02 17.54
CA SER A 46 8.38 10.18 16.88
C SER A 46 9.76 9.88 16.29
N LYS A 47 10.61 9.13 17.02
CA LYS A 47 11.91 8.66 16.52
C LYS A 47 11.74 7.72 15.32
N LEU A 48 10.79 6.79 15.41
CA LEU A 48 10.48 5.85 14.32
C LEU A 48 10.05 6.59 13.05
N ARG A 49 9.18 7.61 13.16
CA ARG A 49 8.83 8.49 12.04
C ARG A 49 10.05 9.10 11.38
N ASN A 50 10.88 9.76 12.16
CA ASN A 50 12.06 10.43 11.64
C ASN A 50 12.98 9.43 10.91
N ASN A 51 13.23 8.27 11.51
CA ASN A 51 14.02 7.21 10.88
C ASN A 51 13.38 6.72 9.58
N ALA A 52 12.09 6.41 9.57
CA ALA A 52 11.37 5.89 8.40
C ALA A 52 11.44 6.86 7.22
N ILE A 53 11.23 8.15 7.49
CA ILE A 53 11.21 9.19 6.47
C ILE A 53 12.61 9.41 5.89
N TRP A 54 13.64 9.55 6.71
CA TRP A 54 14.99 9.83 6.22
C TRP A 54 15.62 8.62 5.54
N ARG A 55 15.47 7.41 6.08
CA ARG A 55 16.00 6.18 5.47
C ARG A 55 15.34 5.84 4.13
N ALA A 56 14.10 6.25 3.90
CA ALA A 56 13.46 6.06 2.61
C ALA A 56 14.27 6.71 1.45
N PHE A 57 14.93 7.84 1.72
CA PHE A 57 15.77 8.52 0.72
C PHE A 57 17.09 7.81 0.44
N GLU A 58 17.55 6.91 1.30
CA GLU A 58 18.72 6.06 1.04
C GLU A 58 18.43 4.98 0.00
N LYS A 59 17.15 4.63 -0.21
CA LYS A 59 16.67 3.67 -1.22
C LYS A 59 17.26 2.26 -1.09
N TYR A 60 17.61 1.85 0.13
CA TYR A 60 18.06 0.49 0.41
C TYR A 60 16.88 -0.43 0.73
N GLU A 61 17.06 -1.73 0.49
CA GLU A 61 16.06 -2.74 0.87
C GLU A 61 15.79 -2.72 2.38
N SER A 62 16.83 -2.53 3.20
CA SER A 62 16.70 -2.41 4.67
C SER A 62 15.84 -1.21 5.11
N SER A 63 15.71 -0.19 4.28
CA SER A 63 14.85 0.98 4.57
C SER A 63 13.36 0.65 4.48
N LEU A 64 12.98 -0.41 3.75
CA LEU A 64 11.59 -0.86 3.63
C LEU A 64 11.03 -1.30 4.97
N GLU A 65 11.76 -2.09 5.76
CA GLU A 65 11.26 -2.58 7.06
C GLU A 65 10.99 -1.43 8.04
N VAL A 66 11.81 -0.40 8.01
CA VAL A 66 11.64 0.76 8.90
C VAL A 66 10.38 1.57 8.55
N ILE A 67 10.13 1.81 7.25
CA ILE A 67 8.94 2.56 6.83
C ILE A 67 7.67 1.70 6.96
N TYR A 68 7.74 0.38 6.81
CA TYR A 68 6.65 -0.55 7.10
C TYR A 68 6.27 -0.51 8.59
N SER A 69 7.27 -0.56 9.48
CA SER A 69 7.02 -0.47 10.92
C SER A 69 6.34 0.83 11.31
N TYR A 70 6.75 1.96 10.72
CA TYR A 70 6.07 3.23 10.99
C TYR A 70 4.64 3.26 10.47
N TYR A 71 4.40 2.72 9.27
CA TYR A 71 3.05 2.61 8.72
C TYR A 71 2.14 1.76 9.62
N ASP A 72 2.62 0.62 10.09
CA ASP A 72 1.87 -0.28 10.95
C ASP A 72 1.49 0.40 12.28
N GLN A 73 2.41 1.19 12.87
CA GLN A 73 2.11 2.00 14.06
C GLN A 73 1.03 3.06 13.78
N LEU A 74 1.08 3.71 12.60
CA LEU A 74 0.04 4.69 12.21
C LEU A 74 -1.34 4.03 12.11
N VAL A 75 -1.41 2.85 11.48
CA VAL A 75 -2.67 2.09 11.35
C VAL A 75 -3.23 1.71 12.71
N SER A 76 -2.39 1.22 13.62
CA SER A 76 -2.81 0.86 14.98
C SER A 76 -3.26 2.10 15.75
N LEU A 77 -2.48 3.16 15.75
CA LEU A 77 -2.80 4.38 16.49
C LEU A 77 -4.09 5.05 16.01
N GLU A 78 -4.34 5.07 14.70
CA GLU A 78 -5.57 5.65 14.11
C GLU A 78 -6.85 4.97 14.64
N THR A 79 -6.79 3.70 15.00
CA THR A 79 -7.94 2.98 15.58
C THR A 79 -8.21 3.33 17.03
N LYS A 80 -7.25 3.92 17.71
CA LYS A 80 -7.29 4.17 19.16
C LYS A 80 -7.63 5.61 19.50
N VAL A 81 -7.12 6.57 18.70
CA VAL A 81 -7.34 8.01 18.94
C VAL A 81 -8.41 8.58 18.02
N PRO A 82 -9.21 9.55 18.48
CA PRO A 82 -10.23 10.17 17.64
C PRO A 82 -9.59 11.01 16.54
N ALA A 83 -9.89 10.67 15.28
CA ALA A 83 -9.28 11.31 14.11
C ALA A 83 -9.46 12.83 14.06
N GLN A 84 -10.63 13.34 14.53
CA GLN A 84 -10.97 14.77 14.53
C GLN A 84 -10.19 15.59 15.56
N GLU A 85 -9.58 14.94 16.54
CA GLU A 85 -8.89 15.60 17.66
C GLU A 85 -7.36 15.62 17.47
N VAL A 86 -6.86 14.97 16.44
CA VAL A 86 -5.42 15.00 16.12
C VAL A 86 -5.06 16.37 15.56
N GLN A 87 -4.33 17.15 16.33
CA GLN A 87 -3.90 18.53 15.98
C GLN A 87 -2.44 18.55 15.49
N ILE A 88 -2.01 17.54 14.73
CA ILE A 88 -0.66 17.43 14.19
C ILE A 88 -0.68 17.86 12.72
N PRO A 89 -0.15 19.05 12.35
CA PRO A 89 -0.23 19.57 10.98
C PRO A 89 0.82 18.90 10.09
N PHE A 90 0.53 17.72 9.58
CA PHE A 90 1.40 17.01 8.64
C PHE A 90 1.45 17.76 7.31
N LYS A 91 2.65 18.22 6.94
CA LYS A 91 2.90 18.91 5.67
C LYS A 91 3.78 18.06 4.77
N TRP A 92 3.26 17.76 3.57
CA TRP A 92 3.95 17.00 2.55
C TRP A 92 4.02 17.77 1.23
N LYS A 93 5.18 17.71 0.56
CA LYS A 93 5.39 18.28 -0.77
C LYS A 93 5.02 17.23 -1.82
N ASP A 94 4.51 17.70 -2.94
CA ASP A 94 4.25 16.85 -4.10
C ASP A 94 5.52 16.15 -4.59
N ALA A 95 5.40 14.87 -4.95
CA ALA A 95 6.55 14.05 -5.36
C ALA A 95 7.09 14.45 -6.75
N PHE A 96 6.24 14.97 -7.63
CA PHE A 96 6.59 15.37 -9.01
C PHE A 96 6.85 16.88 -9.15
N ASP A 97 6.79 17.63 -8.04
CA ASP A 97 7.04 19.07 -8.07
C ASP A 97 8.51 19.36 -8.44
N LYS A 98 8.71 19.87 -9.64
CA LYS A 98 10.03 20.25 -10.18
C LYS A 98 10.52 21.60 -9.65
N GLY A 99 9.70 22.30 -8.88
CA GLY A 99 9.94 23.68 -8.45
C GLY A 99 9.78 24.66 -9.62
N SER A 100 8.93 25.65 -9.46
CA SER A 100 8.85 26.78 -10.38
C SER A 100 9.78 27.90 -9.91
N ILE A 101 10.48 28.55 -10.84
CA ILE A 101 11.34 29.70 -10.52
C ILE A 101 10.51 30.87 -9.94
N PHE A 102 9.23 30.94 -10.30
CA PHE A 102 8.29 32.02 -9.88
C PHE A 102 7.10 31.54 -9.04
N GLY A 103 6.97 30.22 -8.78
CA GLY A 103 5.88 29.64 -7.99
C GLY A 103 6.39 28.91 -6.76
N GLY A 104 5.67 28.96 -5.66
CA GLY A 104 5.94 28.16 -4.46
C GLY A 104 5.88 26.66 -4.78
N ARG A 105 6.55 25.84 -3.96
CA ARG A 105 6.47 24.38 -4.07
C ARG A 105 5.06 23.91 -3.75
N ILE A 106 4.54 22.98 -4.55
CA ILE A 106 3.22 22.38 -4.33
C ILE A 106 3.31 21.51 -3.07
N SER A 107 2.54 21.87 -2.06
CA SER A 107 2.49 21.13 -0.79
C SER A 107 1.10 21.25 -0.17
N LEU A 108 0.73 20.24 0.60
CA LEU A 108 -0.54 20.20 1.33
C LEU A 108 -0.26 19.97 2.81
N THR A 109 -1.03 20.63 3.69
CA THR A 109 -0.93 20.47 5.15
C THR A 109 -2.29 20.07 5.68
N ILE A 110 -2.38 18.92 6.33
CA ILE A 110 -3.62 18.41 6.94
C ILE A 110 -3.30 17.86 8.32
N SER A 111 -4.10 18.23 9.32
CA SER A 111 -4.00 17.70 10.68
C SER A 111 -4.79 16.39 10.79
N SER A 112 -4.23 15.30 10.23
CA SER A 112 -4.89 14.00 10.21
C SER A 112 -3.87 12.86 10.10
N LEU A 113 -4.03 11.83 10.96
CA LEU A 113 -3.25 10.58 10.84
C LEU A 113 -3.55 9.84 9.54
N ALA A 114 -4.79 9.90 9.04
CA ALA A 114 -5.16 9.31 7.77
C ALA A 114 -4.38 9.92 6.60
N TYR A 115 -4.17 11.25 6.61
CA TYR A 115 -3.36 11.92 5.60
C TYR A 115 -1.88 11.53 5.70
N GLU A 116 -1.32 11.51 6.91
CA GLU A 116 0.06 11.04 7.13
C GLU A 116 0.22 9.59 6.62
N LYS A 117 -0.70 8.71 6.98
CA LYS A 117 -0.73 7.31 6.54
C LYS A 117 -0.72 7.17 5.02
N MET A 118 -1.49 7.98 4.29
CA MET A 118 -1.51 7.98 2.82
C MET A 118 -0.20 8.44 2.20
N CYS A 119 0.41 9.50 2.76
CA CYS A 119 1.71 9.97 2.29
C CYS A 119 2.81 8.94 2.54
N ILE A 120 2.77 8.25 3.67
CA ILE A 120 3.69 7.15 3.98
C ILE A 120 3.47 5.96 3.03
N LEU A 121 2.22 5.57 2.77
CA LEU A 121 1.91 4.51 1.79
C LEU A 121 2.43 4.86 0.39
N PHE A 122 2.24 6.11 -0.05
CA PHE A 122 2.82 6.56 -1.32
C PHE A 122 4.34 6.37 -1.33
N ASN A 123 5.01 6.77 -0.24
CA ASN A 123 6.46 6.62 -0.13
C ASN A 123 6.90 5.15 -0.04
N ILE A 124 6.13 4.28 0.56
CA ILE A 124 6.39 2.83 0.55
C ILE A 124 6.40 2.31 -0.90
N ALA A 125 5.37 2.61 -1.69
CA ALA A 125 5.32 2.17 -3.08
C ALA A 125 6.43 2.79 -3.94
N ALA A 126 6.75 4.07 -3.72
CA ALA A 126 7.86 4.76 -4.37
C ALA A 126 9.21 4.12 -4.02
N LEU A 127 9.45 3.81 -2.74
CA LEU A 127 10.65 3.12 -2.28
C LEU A 127 10.75 1.70 -2.86
N GLN A 128 9.64 0.93 -2.85
CA GLN A 128 9.58 -0.39 -3.48
C GLN A 128 9.97 -0.33 -4.96
N SER A 129 9.47 0.66 -5.70
CA SER A 129 9.84 0.85 -7.11
C SER A 129 11.32 1.19 -7.28
N SER A 130 11.89 1.99 -6.37
CA SER A 130 13.30 2.36 -6.40
C SER A 130 14.20 1.18 -6.08
N VAL A 131 13.87 0.38 -5.07
CA VAL A 131 14.62 -0.83 -4.71
C VAL A 131 14.52 -1.86 -5.84
N ALA A 132 13.35 -2.06 -6.44
CA ALA A 132 13.19 -2.95 -7.59
C ALA A 132 14.08 -2.53 -8.79
N ALA A 133 14.23 -1.21 -9.03
CA ALA A 133 15.05 -0.70 -10.12
C ALA A 133 16.55 -0.92 -9.92
N THR A 134 17.01 -1.15 -8.69
CA THR A 134 18.43 -1.43 -8.38
C THR A 134 18.77 -2.92 -8.45
N GLN A 135 17.79 -3.81 -8.60
CA GLN A 135 18.03 -5.24 -8.62
C GLN A 135 18.77 -5.70 -9.89
N SER A 136 19.63 -6.70 -9.73
CA SER A 136 20.32 -7.31 -10.86
C SER A 136 19.37 -8.22 -11.66
N VAL A 137 19.47 -8.15 -12.98
CA VAL A 137 18.73 -9.07 -13.87
C VAL A 137 19.43 -10.43 -14.07
N GLU A 138 20.65 -10.58 -13.55
CA GLU A 138 21.47 -11.79 -13.66
C GLU A 138 21.30 -12.73 -12.47
N ASN A 139 20.58 -12.30 -11.43
CA ASN A 139 20.38 -13.05 -10.21
C ASN A 139 18.89 -13.37 -10.02
N ASP A 140 18.59 -14.66 -9.86
CA ASP A 140 17.23 -15.18 -9.72
C ASP A 140 16.49 -14.59 -8.50
N GLU A 141 17.14 -14.48 -7.34
CA GLU A 141 16.55 -13.90 -6.14
C GLU A 141 16.28 -12.41 -6.31
N SER A 142 17.17 -11.69 -7.01
CA SER A 142 16.95 -10.27 -7.35
C SER A 142 15.77 -10.08 -8.28
N LEU A 143 15.58 -10.94 -9.29
CA LEU A 143 14.41 -10.90 -10.17
C LEU A 143 13.11 -11.21 -9.41
N LYS A 144 13.12 -12.20 -8.52
CA LYS A 144 11.97 -12.51 -7.66
C LYS A 144 11.61 -11.34 -6.75
N LEU A 145 12.61 -10.73 -6.12
CA LEU A 145 12.42 -9.57 -5.26
C LEU A 145 11.85 -8.37 -6.04
N ALA A 146 12.43 -8.06 -7.20
CA ALA A 146 11.93 -6.98 -8.06
C ALA A 146 10.47 -7.19 -8.47
N ALA A 147 10.11 -8.39 -8.93
CA ALA A 147 8.74 -8.73 -9.29
C ALA A 147 7.78 -8.60 -8.10
N LYS A 148 8.18 -9.07 -6.91
CA LYS A 148 7.40 -8.95 -5.68
C LYS A 148 7.15 -7.48 -5.33
N LEU A 149 8.20 -6.67 -5.27
CA LEU A 149 8.10 -5.26 -4.89
C LEU A 149 7.26 -4.45 -5.87
N LEU A 150 7.40 -4.66 -7.18
CA LEU A 150 6.60 -3.99 -8.20
C LEU A 150 5.11 -4.35 -8.13
N GLN A 151 4.78 -5.62 -7.87
CA GLN A 151 3.39 -6.05 -7.68
C GLN A 151 2.77 -5.46 -6.40
N GLN A 152 3.53 -5.38 -5.32
CA GLN A 152 3.10 -4.72 -4.08
C GLN A 152 2.92 -3.22 -4.29
N ALA A 153 3.85 -2.54 -4.96
CA ALA A 153 3.73 -1.12 -5.28
C ALA A 153 2.49 -0.83 -6.15
N ALA A 154 2.21 -1.68 -7.16
CA ALA A 154 0.98 -1.59 -7.95
C ALA A 154 -0.27 -1.69 -7.06
N GLY A 155 -0.26 -2.59 -6.07
CA GLY A 155 -1.35 -2.78 -5.12
C GLY A 155 -1.55 -1.57 -4.22
N ILE A 156 -0.48 -0.99 -3.71
CA ILE A 156 -0.53 0.20 -2.86
C ILE A 156 -1.07 1.40 -3.64
N PHE A 157 -0.59 1.67 -4.87
CA PHE A 157 -1.13 2.76 -5.69
C PHE A 157 -2.59 2.54 -6.05
N SER A 158 -3.01 1.31 -6.32
CA SER A 158 -4.42 0.96 -6.57
C SER A 158 -5.29 1.18 -5.33
N HIS A 159 -4.80 0.83 -4.14
CA HIS A 159 -5.48 1.09 -2.86
C HIS A 159 -5.61 2.61 -2.61
N LEU A 160 -4.52 3.36 -2.75
CA LEU A 160 -4.55 4.82 -2.60
C LEU A 160 -5.52 5.48 -3.55
N LYS A 161 -5.57 5.06 -4.83
CA LYS A 161 -6.53 5.54 -5.82
C LYS A 161 -7.98 5.43 -5.34
N SER A 162 -8.33 4.35 -4.66
CA SER A 162 -9.70 4.09 -4.20
C SER A 162 -10.03 4.78 -2.88
N THR A 163 -9.02 5.14 -2.07
CA THR A 163 -9.24 5.60 -0.69
C THR A 163 -8.92 7.07 -0.46
N VAL A 164 -8.06 7.67 -1.30
CA VAL A 164 -7.58 9.05 -1.08
C VAL A 164 -8.70 10.08 -0.97
N MET A 165 -9.70 10.02 -1.85
CA MET A 165 -10.82 10.98 -1.86
C MET A 165 -11.78 10.80 -0.67
N LEU A 166 -11.77 9.63 -0.03
CA LEU A 166 -12.56 9.36 1.18
C LEU A 166 -11.89 9.90 2.44
N SER A 167 -10.56 10.00 2.44
CA SER A 167 -9.77 10.32 3.61
C SER A 167 -9.30 11.77 3.64
N ILE A 168 -9.24 12.44 2.48
CA ILE A 168 -8.80 13.83 2.34
C ILE A 168 -10.01 14.66 1.94
N GLN A 169 -10.45 15.59 2.84
CA GLN A 169 -11.60 16.48 2.61
C GLN A 169 -11.23 17.75 1.79
N GLN A 170 -10.08 17.72 1.12
CA GLN A 170 -9.55 18.83 0.31
C GLN A 170 -9.04 18.26 -1.02
N ASP A 171 -8.79 19.14 -1.99
CA ASP A 171 -8.17 18.72 -3.24
C ASP A 171 -6.77 18.17 -2.97
N PRO A 172 -6.47 16.92 -3.37
CA PRO A 172 -5.17 16.31 -3.15
C PRO A 172 -4.10 16.98 -4.02
N THR A 173 -2.83 16.85 -3.62
CA THR A 173 -1.71 17.20 -4.49
C THR A 173 -1.72 16.36 -5.77
N PRO A 174 -1.15 16.83 -6.90
CA PRO A 174 -1.14 16.10 -8.18
C PRO A 174 -0.67 14.65 -8.10
N ASP A 175 0.30 14.35 -7.22
CA ASP A 175 0.81 12.99 -7.00
C ASP A 175 -0.18 12.05 -6.30
N LEU A 176 -1.10 12.61 -5.49
CA LEU A 176 -2.18 11.86 -4.83
C LEU A 176 -3.50 11.89 -5.61
N ASN A 177 -3.54 12.50 -6.80
CA ASN A 177 -4.72 12.48 -7.65
C ASN A 177 -5.02 11.03 -8.08
N PRO A 178 -6.30 10.58 -8.05
CA PRO A 178 -6.68 9.22 -8.46
C PRO A 178 -6.22 8.81 -9.86
N ASP A 179 -6.19 9.74 -10.83
CA ASP A 179 -5.68 9.45 -12.17
C ASP A 179 -4.17 9.20 -12.17
N THR A 180 -3.41 10.00 -11.41
CA THR A 180 -1.96 9.82 -11.21
C THR A 180 -1.68 8.46 -10.56
N LEU A 181 -2.37 8.15 -9.47
CA LEU A 181 -2.21 6.88 -8.75
C LEU A 181 -2.57 5.68 -9.63
N GLY A 182 -3.61 5.82 -10.47
CA GLY A 182 -3.98 4.80 -11.45
C GLY A 182 -2.89 4.56 -12.50
N ALA A 183 -2.29 5.63 -13.01
CA ALA A 183 -1.19 5.55 -13.98
C ALA A 183 0.07 4.91 -13.35
N LEU A 184 0.41 5.27 -12.10
CA LEU A 184 1.52 4.67 -11.36
C LEU A 184 1.30 3.18 -11.08
N SER A 185 0.08 2.79 -10.71
CA SER A 185 -0.28 1.37 -10.54
C SER A 185 -0.10 0.57 -11.83
N ALA A 186 -0.57 1.11 -12.97
CA ALA A 186 -0.41 0.48 -14.27
C ALA A 186 1.07 0.36 -14.69
N LEU A 187 1.89 1.38 -14.40
CA LEU A 187 3.33 1.34 -14.66
C LEU A 187 4.02 0.24 -13.85
N MET A 188 3.73 0.14 -12.56
CA MET A 188 4.31 -0.89 -11.69
C MET A 188 3.92 -2.29 -12.16
N LEU A 189 2.68 -2.49 -12.58
CA LEU A 189 2.20 -3.77 -13.09
C LEU A 189 2.87 -4.16 -14.42
N ALA A 190 3.04 -3.20 -15.33
CA ALA A 190 3.74 -3.42 -16.60
C ALA A 190 5.21 -3.78 -16.36
N GLN A 191 5.89 -3.08 -15.46
CA GLN A 191 7.27 -3.37 -15.06
C GLN A 191 7.40 -4.72 -14.36
N ALA A 192 6.41 -5.13 -13.55
CA ALA A 192 6.40 -6.47 -12.96
C ALA A 192 6.32 -7.56 -14.03
N GLN A 193 5.48 -7.38 -15.06
CA GLN A 193 5.40 -8.30 -16.19
C GLN A 193 6.72 -8.35 -16.99
N GLU A 194 7.38 -7.19 -17.17
CA GLU A 194 8.71 -7.10 -17.75
C GLU A 194 9.72 -7.99 -17.01
N ILE A 195 9.74 -7.96 -15.67
CA ILE A 195 10.60 -8.80 -14.86
C ILE A 195 10.29 -10.29 -15.09
N PHE A 196 9.02 -10.67 -15.21
CA PHE A 196 8.67 -12.06 -15.54
C PHE A 196 9.13 -12.47 -16.93
N VAL A 197 9.11 -11.58 -17.93
CA VAL A 197 9.70 -11.85 -19.26
C VAL A 197 11.21 -12.06 -19.12
N LEU A 198 11.91 -11.16 -18.43
CA LEU A 198 13.36 -11.28 -18.24
C LEU A 198 13.74 -12.57 -17.50
N LYS A 199 12.96 -12.94 -16.48
CA LYS A 199 13.15 -14.18 -15.77
C LYS A 199 12.92 -15.41 -16.68
N ALA A 200 11.88 -15.41 -17.49
CA ALA A 200 11.60 -16.50 -18.43
C ALA A 200 12.71 -16.68 -19.47
N ILE A 201 13.34 -15.56 -19.90
CA ILE A 201 14.51 -15.56 -20.79
C ILE A 201 15.74 -16.10 -20.07
N HIS A 202 15.98 -15.64 -18.85
CA HIS A 202 17.10 -16.09 -18.00
C HIS A 202 17.03 -17.60 -17.70
N ASP A 203 15.83 -18.11 -17.42
CA ASP A 203 15.57 -19.51 -17.12
C ASP A 203 15.47 -20.40 -18.38
N GLU A 204 15.76 -19.84 -19.56
CA GLU A 204 15.70 -20.53 -20.86
C GLU A 204 14.35 -21.25 -21.08
N MET A 205 13.24 -20.62 -20.71
CA MET A 205 11.91 -21.18 -20.91
C MET A 205 11.60 -21.34 -22.42
N LYS A 206 10.66 -22.23 -22.75
CA LYS A 206 10.23 -22.45 -24.13
C LYS A 206 9.86 -21.15 -24.84
N ASP A 207 10.32 -21.00 -26.10
CA ASP A 207 10.07 -19.79 -26.90
C ASP A 207 8.61 -19.35 -26.92
N GLN A 208 7.67 -20.30 -27.01
CA GLN A 208 6.23 -20.01 -26.96
C GLN A 208 5.78 -19.35 -25.66
N ILE A 209 6.41 -19.69 -24.52
CA ILE A 209 6.08 -19.08 -23.22
C ILE A 209 6.59 -17.65 -23.19
N VAL A 210 7.84 -17.43 -23.61
CA VAL A 210 8.45 -16.10 -23.67
C VAL A 210 7.67 -15.18 -24.63
N ALA A 211 7.25 -15.70 -25.80
CA ALA A 211 6.44 -14.97 -26.76
C ALA A 211 5.10 -14.48 -26.13
N LYS A 212 4.40 -15.37 -25.40
CA LYS A 212 3.11 -15.05 -24.76
C LYS A 212 3.26 -14.06 -23.62
N LEU A 213 4.32 -14.20 -22.78
CA LEU A 213 4.61 -13.26 -21.70
C LEU A 213 4.96 -11.87 -22.24
N SER A 214 5.74 -11.80 -23.31
CA SER A 214 6.14 -10.56 -23.97
C SER A 214 4.95 -9.85 -24.65
N SER A 215 4.06 -10.61 -25.28
CA SER A 215 2.83 -10.08 -25.88
C SER A 215 1.90 -9.47 -24.81
N GLN A 216 1.81 -10.07 -23.61
CA GLN A 216 1.06 -9.49 -22.51
C GLN A 216 1.78 -8.27 -21.93
N CYS A 217 3.11 -8.27 -21.89
CA CYS A 217 3.89 -7.13 -21.42
C CYS A 217 3.68 -5.90 -22.32
N GLU A 218 3.61 -6.10 -23.62
CA GLU A 218 3.25 -5.06 -24.58
C GLU A 218 1.89 -4.44 -24.29
N ASP A 219 0.85 -5.25 -24.06
CA ASP A 219 -0.49 -4.75 -23.71
C ASP A 219 -0.47 -3.88 -22.45
N LEU A 220 0.20 -4.34 -21.39
CA LEU A 220 0.28 -3.59 -20.13
C LEU A 220 1.00 -2.25 -20.32
N TYR A 221 2.08 -2.22 -21.13
CA TYR A 221 2.73 -0.96 -21.47
C TYR A 221 1.87 -0.07 -22.39
N SER A 222 1.07 -0.65 -23.26
CA SER A 222 0.12 0.09 -24.10
C SER A 222 -0.96 0.77 -23.27
N GLU A 223 -1.54 0.07 -22.29
CA GLU A 223 -2.50 0.64 -21.34
C GLU A 223 -1.86 1.72 -20.46
N CYS A 224 -0.66 1.45 -19.94
CA CYS A 224 0.12 2.41 -19.17
C CYS A 224 0.36 3.70 -19.99
N LEU A 225 0.83 3.57 -21.23
CA LEU A 225 1.10 4.71 -22.12
C LEU A 225 -0.13 5.57 -22.35
N LYS A 226 -1.29 4.97 -22.56
CA LYS A 226 -2.57 5.69 -22.72
C LYS A 226 -2.90 6.54 -21.49
N MET A 227 -2.64 6.01 -20.27
CA MET A 227 -2.87 6.77 -19.04
C MET A 227 -1.87 7.93 -18.90
N PHE A 228 -0.58 7.69 -19.18
CA PHE A 228 0.46 8.71 -19.06
C PHE A 228 0.31 9.85 -20.08
N GLN A 229 -0.30 9.59 -21.23
CA GLN A 229 -0.54 10.58 -22.28
C GLN A 229 -1.82 11.41 -22.09
N ARG A 230 -2.61 11.17 -21.03
CA ARG A 230 -3.80 12.00 -20.74
C ARG A 230 -3.42 13.46 -20.56
N GLU A 231 -4.21 14.39 -21.10
CA GLU A 231 -3.90 15.83 -21.08
C GLU A 231 -3.68 16.39 -19.67
N ASN A 232 -4.45 15.92 -18.70
CA ASN A 232 -4.33 16.32 -17.30
C ASN A 232 -3.09 15.78 -16.59
N LEU A 233 -2.44 14.76 -17.14
CA LEU A 233 -1.27 14.10 -16.51
C LEU A 233 0.04 14.33 -17.24
N LYS A 234 0.00 14.57 -18.55
CA LYS A 234 1.20 14.56 -19.40
C LYS A 234 2.26 15.60 -18.99
N GLN A 235 1.86 16.69 -18.34
CA GLN A 235 2.79 17.71 -17.84
C GLN A 235 3.44 17.36 -16.50
N LEU A 236 2.85 16.40 -15.76
CA LEU A 236 3.35 15.95 -14.46
C LEU A 236 4.67 15.18 -14.61
N TRP A 237 4.75 14.34 -15.63
CA TRP A 237 5.84 13.40 -15.82
C TRP A 237 7.12 14.07 -16.34
N ASP A 238 8.27 13.45 -16.06
CA ASP A 238 9.50 13.78 -16.76
C ASP A 238 9.39 13.38 -18.23
N ARG A 239 9.98 14.15 -19.12
CA ARG A 239 9.90 13.94 -20.56
C ARG A 239 10.35 12.54 -20.98
N ASP A 240 11.34 11.99 -20.29
CA ASP A 240 11.90 10.67 -20.57
C ASP A 240 10.97 9.52 -20.18
N TRP A 241 10.00 9.73 -19.27
CA TRP A 241 9.09 8.67 -18.85
C TRP A 241 8.19 8.19 -19.97
N ILE A 242 7.49 9.11 -20.62
CA ILE A 242 6.58 8.77 -21.75
C ILE A 242 7.38 8.15 -22.89
N ALA A 243 8.56 8.69 -23.21
CA ALA A 243 9.44 8.16 -24.22
C ALA A 243 9.94 6.73 -23.90
N THR A 244 10.34 6.48 -22.66
CA THR A 244 10.78 5.16 -22.20
C THR A 244 9.62 4.15 -22.24
N ILE A 245 8.43 4.50 -21.75
CA ILE A 245 7.24 3.64 -21.80
C ILE A 245 6.86 3.29 -23.25
N ALA A 246 6.87 4.28 -24.15
CA ALA A 246 6.58 4.06 -25.58
C ALA A 246 7.63 3.17 -26.26
N GLY A 247 8.90 3.33 -25.88
CA GLY A 247 9.99 2.46 -26.35
C GLY A 247 9.84 1.03 -25.85
N LYS A 248 9.51 0.85 -24.57
CA LYS A 248 9.27 -0.50 -23.99
C LYS A 248 8.06 -1.18 -24.59
N GLN A 249 6.97 -0.45 -24.84
CA GLN A 249 5.80 -0.99 -25.51
C GLN A 249 6.17 -1.60 -26.88
N ALA A 250 6.88 -0.85 -27.73
CA ALA A 250 7.34 -1.36 -29.02
C ALA A 250 8.36 -2.49 -28.90
N GLY A 251 9.28 -2.40 -27.92
CA GLY A 251 10.33 -3.39 -27.69
C GLY A 251 9.79 -4.73 -27.23
N TYR A 252 8.80 -4.76 -26.32
CA TYR A 252 8.19 -6.02 -25.89
C TYR A 252 7.29 -6.64 -26.96
N HIS A 253 6.68 -5.82 -27.81
CA HIS A 253 6.05 -6.33 -29.04
C HIS A 253 7.10 -6.99 -29.95
N ALA A 254 8.24 -6.34 -30.18
CA ALA A 254 9.32 -6.90 -30.98
C ALA A 254 9.87 -8.23 -30.41
N ILE A 255 10.04 -8.31 -29.08
CA ILE A 255 10.47 -9.55 -28.40
C ILE A 255 9.43 -10.65 -28.59
N ALA A 256 8.14 -10.35 -28.50
CA ALA A 256 7.08 -11.32 -28.76
C ALA A 256 7.14 -11.89 -30.16
N GLU A 257 7.28 -11.04 -31.19
CA GLU A 257 7.43 -11.46 -32.58
C GLU A 257 8.71 -12.25 -32.82
N TYR A 258 9.82 -11.83 -32.20
CA TYR A 258 11.11 -12.55 -32.27
C TYR A 258 10.99 -13.98 -31.71
N TYR A 259 10.46 -14.17 -30.50
CA TYR A 259 10.31 -15.49 -29.92
C TYR A 259 9.27 -16.34 -30.65
N GLN A 260 8.19 -15.74 -31.16
CA GLN A 260 7.23 -16.47 -32.00
C GLN A 260 7.86 -16.90 -33.32
N SER A 261 8.82 -16.15 -33.87
CA SER A 261 9.57 -16.57 -35.06
C SER A 261 10.42 -17.83 -34.80
N LEU A 262 10.96 -17.97 -33.58
CA LEU A 262 11.69 -19.18 -33.19
C LEU A 262 10.75 -20.39 -33.08
N VAL A 263 9.52 -20.18 -32.61
CA VAL A 263 8.46 -21.23 -32.65
C VAL A 263 8.14 -21.61 -34.10
N CYS A 264 8.02 -20.66 -35.01
CA CYS A 264 7.82 -20.92 -36.43
C CYS A 264 8.99 -21.71 -37.02
N LYS A 265 10.23 -21.34 -36.67
CA LYS A 265 11.45 -22.08 -37.09
C LYS A 265 11.38 -23.54 -36.64
N SER A 266 11.07 -23.82 -35.39
CA SER A 266 10.97 -25.19 -34.84
C SER A 266 9.86 -26.00 -35.48
N ASN A 267 8.79 -25.35 -35.94
CA ASN A 267 7.68 -25.98 -36.68
C ASN A 267 7.90 -26.02 -38.20
N LYS A 268 9.04 -25.54 -38.69
CA LYS A 268 9.39 -25.46 -40.10
C LYS A 268 8.42 -24.62 -40.95
N ILE A 269 7.84 -23.56 -40.38
CA ILE A 269 6.96 -22.59 -41.08
C ILE A 269 7.82 -21.36 -41.41
N ILE A 270 8.64 -21.48 -42.45
CA ILE A 270 9.72 -20.50 -42.73
C ILE A 270 9.16 -19.19 -43.29
N GLY A 271 8.11 -19.23 -44.12
CA GLY A 271 7.48 -18.01 -44.59
C GLY A 271 6.94 -17.13 -43.49
N GLU A 272 6.25 -17.70 -42.48
CA GLU A 272 5.78 -16.97 -41.30
C GLU A 272 6.94 -16.52 -40.41
N GLN A 273 7.99 -17.34 -40.25
CA GLN A 273 9.20 -16.98 -39.49
C GLN A 273 9.82 -15.67 -40.03
N ILE A 274 9.95 -15.56 -41.36
CA ILE A 274 10.50 -14.38 -42.01
C ILE A 274 9.64 -13.13 -41.72
N THR A 275 8.33 -13.24 -41.93
CA THR A 275 7.39 -12.14 -41.67
C THR A 275 7.49 -11.62 -40.23
N ARG A 276 7.56 -12.54 -39.24
CA ARG A 276 7.67 -12.14 -37.84
C ARG A 276 9.02 -11.50 -37.51
N LEU A 277 10.11 -11.98 -38.13
CA LEU A 277 11.43 -11.38 -37.93
C LEU A 277 11.50 -9.98 -38.58
N GLU A 278 10.89 -9.77 -39.74
CA GLU A 278 10.78 -8.46 -40.37
C GLU A 278 9.98 -7.49 -39.49
N SER A 279 8.83 -7.93 -38.97
CA SER A 279 8.05 -7.16 -38.01
C SER A 279 8.85 -6.83 -36.73
N ALA A 280 9.57 -7.81 -36.17
CA ALA A 280 10.42 -7.58 -34.99
C ALA A 280 11.48 -6.53 -35.23
N MET A 281 12.14 -6.53 -36.42
CA MET A 281 13.16 -5.54 -36.76
C MET A 281 12.58 -4.12 -36.86
N GLU A 282 11.40 -3.95 -37.49
CA GLU A 282 10.71 -2.67 -37.56
C GLU A 282 10.34 -2.15 -36.16
N LEU A 283 9.84 -3.04 -35.29
CA LEU A 283 9.44 -2.74 -33.91
C LEU A 283 10.64 -2.39 -33.03
N PHE A 284 11.81 -3.07 -33.15
CA PHE A 284 13.02 -2.69 -32.43
C PHE A 284 13.51 -1.28 -32.86
N LYS A 285 13.48 -0.99 -34.14
CA LYS A 285 13.78 0.36 -34.64
C LYS A 285 12.82 1.40 -34.09
N ALA A 286 11.51 1.06 -34.04
CA ALA A 286 10.49 1.93 -33.45
C ALA A 286 10.75 2.14 -31.95
N ALA A 287 11.15 1.10 -31.20
CA ALA A 287 11.49 1.21 -29.79
C ALA A 287 12.65 2.18 -29.53
N GLN A 288 13.72 2.08 -30.32
CA GLN A 288 14.88 2.99 -30.25
C GLN A 288 14.49 4.44 -30.59
N THR A 289 13.70 4.61 -31.65
CA THR A 289 13.26 5.95 -32.09
C THR A 289 12.34 6.61 -31.07
N ARG A 290 11.34 5.87 -30.53
CA ARG A 290 10.37 6.38 -29.55
C ARG A 290 11.02 6.72 -28.22
N SER A 291 11.97 5.88 -27.75
CA SER A 291 12.70 6.12 -26.50
C SER A 291 13.80 7.16 -26.61
N GLY A 292 14.27 7.46 -27.82
CA GLY A 292 15.48 8.25 -28.05
C GLY A 292 16.77 7.53 -27.61
N LYS A 293 16.72 6.24 -27.30
CA LYS A 293 17.85 5.43 -26.80
C LYS A 293 18.26 4.38 -27.83
N ALA A 294 19.31 4.67 -28.61
CA ALA A 294 19.79 3.77 -29.66
C ALA A 294 20.22 2.37 -29.15
N ALA A 295 20.64 2.27 -27.91
CA ALA A 295 21.03 0.99 -27.29
C ALA A 295 19.83 0.15 -26.79
N MET A 296 18.62 0.69 -26.77
CA MET A 296 17.44 -0.03 -26.26
C MET A 296 17.16 -1.28 -27.10
N PHE A 297 17.16 -2.45 -26.47
CA PHE A 297 16.99 -3.77 -27.12
C PHE A 297 17.97 -4.09 -28.24
N GLN A 298 19.14 -3.44 -28.31
CA GLN A 298 20.10 -3.62 -29.41
C GLN A 298 20.57 -5.08 -29.58
N ASP A 299 20.76 -5.83 -28.47
CA ASP A 299 21.18 -7.23 -28.54
C ASP A 299 20.11 -8.12 -29.16
N PHE A 300 18.83 -7.86 -28.86
CA PHE A 300 17.72 -8.56 -29.49
C PHE A 300 17.59 -8.19 -30.97
N ALA A 301 17.74 -6.92 -31.33
CA ALA A 301 17.75 -6.49 -32.73
C ALA A 301 18.86 -7.18 -33.53
N ASN A 302 20.07 -7.30 -32.96
CA ASN A 302 21.18 -8.00 -33.59
C ASN A 302 20.91 -9.50 -33.77
N LYS A 303 20.28 -10.15 -32.78
CA LYS A 303 19.85 -11.57 -32.89
C LYS A 303 18.77 -11.73 -33.96
N ALA A 304 17.76 -10.88 -33.97
CA ALA A 304 16.68 -10.91 -34.95
C ALA A 304 17.22 -10.72 -36.39
N GLN A 305 18.16 -9.77 -36.60
CA GLN A 305 18.76 -9.54 -37.92
C GLN A 305 19.53 -10.77 -38.41
N ARG A 306 20.31 -11.42 -37.54
CA ARG A 306 21.02 -12.63 -37.92
C ARG A 306 20.06 -13.75 -38.31
N ASN A 307 19.03 -13.97 -37.49
CA ASN A 307 18.02 -15.01 -37.77
C ASN A 307 17.22 -14.70 -39.04
N LEU A 308 16.95 -13.43 -39.33
CA LEU A 308 16.27 -12.99 -40.53
C LEU A 308 17.09 -13.31 -41.79
N ASN A 309 18.39 -12.99 -41.78
CA ASN A 309 19.29 -13.27 -42.89
C ASN A 309 19.42 -14.79 -43.14
N GLU A 310 19.51 -15.60 -42.08
CA GLU A 310 19.52 -17.06 -42.16
C GLU A 310 18.21 -17.61 -42.77
N ALA A 311 17.05 -17.17 -42.18
CA ALA A 311 15.74 -17.64 -42.63
C ALA A 311 15.45 -17.27 -44.10
N LYS A 312 15.87 -16.10 -44.58
CA LYS A 312 15.73 -15.71 -45.99
C LYS A 312 16.58 -16.59 -46.89
N LYS A 313 17.84 -16.83 -46.51
CA LYS A 313 18.72 -17.73 -47.27
C LYS A 313 18.15 -19.13 -47.32
N ASP A 314 17.69 -19.68 -46.23
CA ASP A 314 17.10 -21.02 -46.19
C ASP A 314 15.83 -21.11 -47.02
N ASN A 315 15.00 -20.05 -47.02
CA ASN A 315 13.80 -19.99 -47.86
C ASN A 315 14.12 -19.94 -49.34
N ASP A 316 15.12 -19.13 -49.73
CA ASP A 316 15.50 -18.94 -51.14
C ASP A 316 16.11 -20.22 -51.73
N PHE A 317 16.82 -21.03 -50.95
CA PHE A 317 17.57 -22.19 -51.46
C PHE A 317 16.92 -23.57 -51.13
N ILE A 318 16.05 -23.63 -50.09
CA ILE A 318 15.58 -24.91 -49.58
C ILE A 318 14.04 -24.97 -49.57
N TYR A 319 13.37 -24.01 -48.87
CA TYR A 319 11.95 -24.16 -48.57
C TYR A 319 11.02 -23.58 -49.64
N HIS A 320 11.37 -22.45 -50.25
CA HIS A 320 10.59 -21.75 -51.26
C HIS A 320 9.15 -21.46 -50.82
N GLU A 321 8.94 -21.22 -49.53
CA GLU A 321 7.63 -20.87 -49.01
C GLU A 321 7.24 -19.44 -49.36
N ARG A 322 5.94 -19.23 -49.54
CA ARG A 322 5.39 -17.87 -49.70
C ARG A 322 5.49 -17.13 -48.37
N ILE A 323 6.06 -15.92 -48.37
CA ILE A 323 6.11 -15.03 -47.22
C ILE A 323 4.74 -14.37 -47.09
N PRO A 324 3.96 -14.61 -45.99
CA PRO A 324 2.65 -14.02 -45.80
C PRO A 324 2.76 -12.55 -45.35
N ASP A 325 1.69 -11.78 -45.54
CA ASP A 325 1.57 -10.44 -44.91
C ASP A 325 1.39 -10.58 -43.41
N ILE A 326 2.00 -9.70 -42.60
CA ILE A 326 1.91 -9.71 -41.14
C ILE A 326 0.46 -9.67 -40.62
N LYS A 327 -0.45 -9.02 -41.38
CA LYS A 327 -1.87 -8.99 -41.01
C LYS A 327 -2.60 -10.31 -41.21
N SER A 328 -2.02 -11.23 -41.95
CA SER A 328 -2.58 -12.56 -42.21
C SER A 328 -2.10 -13.65 -41.29
N VAL A 329 -1.04 -13.38 -40.49
CA VAL A 329 -0.52 -14.35 -39.52
C VAL A 329 -1.34 -14.30 -38.24
N ALA A 330 -1.39 -15.44 -37.52
CA ALA A 330 -2.14 -15.55 -36.29
C ALA A 330 -1.58 -14.64 -35.20
N ALA A 331 -2.46 -14.01 -34.41
CA ALA A 331 -2.05 -13.22 -33.27
C ALA A 331 -1.33 -14.09 -32.21
N ILE A 332 -0.30 -13.52 -31.59
CA ILE A 332 0.41 -14.19 -30.49
C ILE A 332 -0.51 -14.24 -29.27
N GLY A 333 -0.65 -15.43 -28.68
CA GLY A 333 -1.38 -15.59 -27.41
C GLY A 333 -0.75 -14.80 -26.28
N LYS A 334 -1.50 -14.57 -25.21
CA LYS A 334 -1.09 -13.75 -24.07
C LYS A 334 -1.01 -14.57 -22.79
N ALA A 335 -0.07 -14.24 -21.92
CA ALA A 335 0.07 -14.84 -20.60
C ALA A 335 0.46 -13.77 -19.57
N GLN A 336 -0.42 -13.50 -18.63
CA GLN A 336 -0.17 -12.53 -17.56
C GLN A 336 0.24 -13.27 -16.28
N LEU A 337 1.43 -12.98 -15.77
CA LEU A 337 1.92 -13.44 -14.48
C LEU A 337 1.89 -12.34 -13.44
N ALA A 338 2.11 -11.09 -13.84
CA ALA A 338 2.04 -9.95 -12.95
C ALA A 338 0.61 -9.74 -12.42
N LYS A 339 0.49 -9.54 -11.12
CA LYS A 339 -0.77 -9.33 -10.40
C LYS A 339 -0.68 -8.12 -9.51
N ILE A 340 -1.77 -7.41 -9.35
CA ILE A 340 -1.92 -6.42 -8.29
C ILE A 340 -2.03 -7.20 -6.97
N VAL A 341 -1.03 -7.01 -6.08
CA VAL A 341 -1.04 -7.63 -4.74
C VAL A 341 -1.75 -6.67 -3.79
N PRO A 342 -2.89 -7.08 -3.20
CA PRO A 342 -3.61 -6.22 -2.26
C PRO A 342 -2.74 -5.81 -1.08
N LEU A 343 -3.00 -4.61 -0.55
CA LEU A 343 -2.34 -4.13 0.66
C LEU A 343 -2.70 -5.05 1.84
N GLY A 344 -1.68 -5.65 2.47
CA GLY A 344 -1.81 -6.43 3.69
C GLY A 344 -1.57 -5.57 4.94
N TYR A 345 -1.86 -6.12 6.09
CA TYR A 345 -1.55 -5.57 7.40
C TYR A 345 -1.28 -6.72 8.38
N PRO A 346 -0.21 -6.68 9.19
CA PRO A 346 0.87 -5.68 9.14
C PRO A 346 1.77 -5.85 7.90
N LEU A 347 2.53 -4.79 7.55
CA LEU A 347 3.52 -4.81 6.46
C LEU A 347 4.89 -5.27 6.96
N SER A 348 5.26 -4.87 8.18
CA SER A 348 6.52 -5.26 8.83
C SER A 348 6.50 -6.72 9.29
N GLN A 349 7.67 -7.35 9.33
CA GLN A 349 7.79 -8.77 9.70
C GLN A 349 7.52 -9.02 11.19
N ASN A 350 7.93 -8.09 12.05
CA ASN A 350 7.85 -8.23 13.50
C ASN A 350 7.12 -7.02 14.12
N PHE A 351 5.84 -6.85 13.77
CA PHE A 351 5.04 -5.77 14.30
C PHE A 351 4.78 -5.96 15.80
N GLN A 352 5.17 -4.94 16.58
CA GLN A 352 4.82 -4.80 17.98
C GLN A 352 4.20 -3.42 18.17
N ASP A 353 2.94 -3.39 18.59
CA ASP A 353 2.20 -2.15 18.79
C ASP A 353 2.74 -1.39 19.99
N LEU A 354 3.34 -0.22 19.78
CA LEU A 354 3.83 0.66 20.84
C LEU A 354 2.72 1.10 21.81
N PHE A 355 1.50 1.16 21.34
CA PHE A 355 0.33 1.59 22.11
C PHE A 355 -0.62 0.42 22.41
N SER A 356 -0.08 -0.80 22.60
CA SER A 356 -0.90 -2.02 22.82
C SER A 356 -1.88 -1.88 23.99
N GLU A 357 -1.50 -1.18 25.04
CA GLU A 357 -2.33 -0.96 26.24
C GLU A 357 -3.34 0.18 26.07
N LEU A 358 -3.18 1.04 25.05
CA LEU A 358 -4.11 2.10 24.76
C LEU A 358 -5.35 1.52 24.07
N VAL A 359 -6.46 1.46 24.78
CA VAL A 359 -7.74 0.99 24.24
C VAL A 359 -8.40 2.08 23.37
N PRO A 360 -9.21 1.72 22.34
CA PRO A 360 -9.96 2.69 21.56
C PRO A 360 -10.81 3.62 22.46
N VAL A 361 -10.84 4.92 22.15
CA VAL A 361 -11.58 5.93 22.94
C VAL A 361 -13.04 5.52 23.19
N VAL A 362 -13.70 4.95 22.18
CA VAL A 362 -15.10 4.48 22.33
C VAL A 362 -15.23 3.41 23.40
N VAL A 363 -14.27 2.48 23.47
CA VAL A 363 -14.24 1.43 24.49
C VAL A 363 -13.94 2.04 25.86
N HIS A 364 -12.96 2.95 25.95
CA HIS A 364 -12.63 3.65 27.19
C HIS A 364 -13.84 4.44 27.75
N GLN A 365 -14.55 5.18 26.89
CA GLN A 365 -15.79 5.90 27.27
C GLN A 365 -16.91 4.94 27.71
N ALA A 366 -17.08 3.81 27.03
CA ALA A 366 -18.07 2.79 27.42
C ALA A 366 -17.71 2.17 28.78
N MET A 367 -16.43 1.89 29.05
CA MET A 367 -15.98 1.41 30.36
C MET A 367 -16.22 2.43 31.47
N ALA A 368 -15.93 3.70 31.24
CA ALA A 368 -16.19 4.77 32.19
C ALA A 368 -17.68 4.92 32.49
N ALA A 369 -18.54 4.89 31.48
CA ALA A 369 -19.98 4.92 31.63
C ALA A 369 -20.52 3.69 32.43
N TYR A 370 -19.96 2.51 32.16
CA TYR A 370 -20.27 1.30 32.90
C TYR A 370 -19.91 1.41 34.39
N GLU A 371 -18.71 1.87 34.72
CA GLU A 371 -18.28 2.04 36.10
C GLU A 371 -19.13 3.07 36.86
N LEU A 372 -19.51 4.19 36.21
CA LEU A 372 -20.46 5.15 36.76
C LEU A 372 -21.79 4.48 37.11
N ARG A 373 -22.37 3.74 36.16
CA ARG A 373 -23.66 3.07 36.35
C ARG A 373 -23.59 1.98 37.43
N LYS A 374 -22.51 1.21 37.46
CA LYS A 374 -22.24 0.22 38.51
C LYS A 374 -22.21 0.87 39.88
N ASN A 375 -21.48 1.98 40.04
CA ASN A 375 -21.39 2.73 41.30
C ASN A 375 -22.74 3.30 41.73
N GLU A 376 -23.55 3.83 40.82
CA GLU A 376 -24.91 4.29 41.09
C GLU A 376 -25.79 3.16 41.67
N ILE A 377 -25.79 1.99 41.03
CA ILE A 377 -26.55 0.83 41.46
C ILE A 377 -26.06 0.36 42.82
N GLN A 378 -24.74 0.19 42.99
CA GLN A 378 -24.16 -0.23 44.26
C GLN A 378 -24.52 0.71 45.41
N ASN A 379 -24.35 2.04 45.21
CA ASN A 379 -24.71 3.01 46.25
C ASN A 379 -26.19 3.02 46.54
N GLY A 380 -27.02 2.86 45.51
CA GLY A 380 -28.48 2.74 45.70
C GLY A 380 -28.87 1.51 46.54
N GLU A 381 -28.28 0.36 46.26
CA GLU A 381 -28.56 -0.85 47.04
C GLU A 381 -27.97 -0.81 48.47
N ILE A 382 -26.79 -0.22 48.62
CA ILE A 382 -26.19 0.03 49.96
C ILE A 382 -27.08 0.97 50.78
N SER A 383 -27.64 2.02 50.16
CA SER A 383 -28.59 2.91 50.86
C SER A 383 -29.85 2.16 51.33
N LYS A 384 -30.46 1.38 50.45
CA LYS A 384 -31.63 0.55 50.81
C LYS A 384 -31.33 -0.41 51.95
N LEU A 385 -30.14 -1.02 51.93
CA LEU A 385 -29.68 -1.94 52.97
C LEU A 385 -29.50 -1.21 54.31
N ARG A 386 -28.91 -0.02 54.28
CA ARG A 386 -28.75 0.82 55.47
C ARG A 386 -30.10 1.24 56.08
N ASP A 387 -31.04 1.67 55.21
CA ASP A 387 -32.37 2.07 55.65
C ASP A 387 -33.13 0.88 56.26
N SER A 388 -33.07 -0.27 55.59
CA SER A 388 -33.66 -1.50 56.10
C SER A 388 -33.02 -1.95 57.45
N THR A 389 -31.73 -1.80 57.59
CA THR A 389 -31.00 -2.10 58.84
C THR A 389 -31.40 -1.13 59.93
N GLN A 390 -31.54 0.16 59.64
CA GLN A 390 -32.00 1.15 60.60
C GLN A 390 -33.46 0.86 61.04
N PHE A 391 -34.32 0.51 60.10
CA PHE A 391 -35.69 0.10 60.40
C PHE A 391 -35.72 -1.09 61.32
N LEU A 392 -34.98 -2.17 61.02
CA LEU A 392 -34.85 -3.36 61.84
C LEU A 392 -34.32 -3.04 63.23
N ASN A 393 -33.31 -2.20 63.34
CA ASN A 393 -32.77 -1.80 64.63
C ASN A 393 -33.79 -1.00 65.49
N ARG A 394 -34.55 -0.09 64.86
CA ARG A 394 -35.62 0.62 65.54
C ARG A 394 -36.70 -0.35 66.00
N TYR A 395 -37.08 -1.32 65.16
CA TYR A 395 -38.11 -2.31 65.52
C TYR A 395 -37.62 -3.21 66.66
N ALA A 396 -36.37 -3.69 66.60
CA ALA A 396 -35.76 -4.50 67.66
C ALA A 396 -35.69 -3.72 68.98
N LEU A 397 -35.37 -2.43 68.98
CA LEU A 397 -35.35 -1.54 70.13
C LEU A 397 -36.78 -1.37 70.70
N LEU A 398 -37.77 -1.21 69.88
CA LEU A 398 -39.17 -1.14 70.27
C LEU A 398 -39.65 -2.44 70.92
N VAL A 399 -39.32 -3.61 70.34
CA VAL A 399 -39.64 -4.91 70.88
C VAL A 399 -38.91 -5.17 72.22
N TYR A 400 -37.64 -4.78 72.31
CA TYR A 400 -36.88 -4.86 73.52
C TYR A 400 -37.49 -4.00 74.62
N ASN A 401 -37.78 -2.72 74.36
CA ASN A 401 -38.40 -1.81 75.30
C ASN A 401 -39.80 -2.24 75.72
N LEU A 402 -40.59 -2.82 74.79
CA LEU A 402 -41.91 -3.40 75.12
C LEU A 402 -41.74 -4.64 76.02
N ASN A 403 -40.80 -5.51 75.75
CA ASN A 403 -40.53 -6.67 76.62
C ASN A 403 -40.06 -6.25 78.02
N GLU A 404 -39.20 -5.23 78.11
CA GLU A 404 -38.75 -4.66 79.38
C GLU A 404 -39.91 -4.01 80.16
N TYR A 405 -40.80 -3.26 79.45
CA TYR A 405 -41.98 -2.69 80.05
C TYR A 405 -42.98 -3.75 80.51
N CYS A 406 -43.18 -4.81 79.70
CA CYS A 406 -44.02 -5.93 80.12
C CYS A 406 -43.46 -6.71 81.28
N SER A 407 -42.14 -6.85 81.40
CA SER A 407 -41.49 -7.51 82.54
C SER A 407 -41.54 -6.67 83.82
N GLN A 408 -41.46 -5.36 83.75
CA GLN A 408 -41.57 -4.44 84.87
C GLN A 408 -43.03 -4.28 85.35
N THR A 409 -44.00 -4.46 84.50
CA THR A 409 -45.44 -4.29 84.83
C THR A 409 -46.18 -5.62 85.19
N ASN A 410 -45.52 -6.74 85.23
CA ASN A 410 -46.09 -8.08 85.46
C ASN A 410 -47.31 -8.44 84.57
N LEU A 411 -47.37 -7.86 83.36
CA LEU A 411 -48.37 -8.17 82.37
C LEU A 411 -47.96 -9.39 81.56
N ILE A 412 -48.47 -10.56 81.94
CA ILE A 412 -48.32 -11.80 81.21
C ILE A 412 -49.21 -11.76 79.98
N PHE A 413 -48.67 -11.49 78.77
CA PHE A 413 -49.36 -11.72 77.51
C PHE A 413 -49.28 -13.24 77.22
N SER A 414 -50.32 -13.96 77.39
CA SER A 414 -50.47 -15.33 76.84
C SER A 414 -50.78 -15.19 75.33
N PRO A 415 -50.03 -15.81 74.43
CA PRO A 415 -50.38 -15.81 73.04
C PRO A 415 -51.48 -16.83 72.82
N ASN A 416 -52.71 -16.38 72.67
CA ASN A 416 -53.82 -17.21 72.09
C ASN A 416 -53.59 -17.26 70.57
N TYR A 417 -52.99 -18.32 70.13
CA TYR A 417 -53.04 -18.74 68.73
C TYR A 417 -54.33 -19.50 68.53
N ASN A 418 -55.36 -18.90 67.93
CA ASN A 418 -56.38 -19.60 67.17
C ASN A 418 -56.58 -18.81 65.86
N ALA A 419 -56.01 -19.37 64.79
CA ALA A 419 -56.41 -19.08 63.45
C ALA A 419 -57.59 -19.94 63.02
N PRO A 420 -58.45 -19.47 62.09
CA PRO A 420 -58.86 -20.37 61.05
C PRO A 420 -58.08 -20.19 59.78
#